data_2edcec379f37c088868b6927590f2657
#
_entry.id   2edcec379f37c088868b6927590f2657
#
_cell.length_a   1.000
_cell.length_b   1.000
_cell.length_c   1.000
_cell.angle_alpha   90.00
_cell.angle_beta   90.00
_cell.angle_gamma   90.00
#
_symmetry.space_group_name_H-M   'P 1'
#
loop_
_entity.id
_entity.type
_entity.pdbx_description
1 polymer ?
#
loop_
_entity_poly.entity_id
_entity_poly.type
_entity_poly.pdbx_seq_one_letter_code
_entity_poly.pdbx_strand_id
1 'polypeptide(L)'
;EISAWALTFRMQFALLDQSETAFAIDAAMATGSDNRYEHTPGGLDGEGRDTQFYSFGTYSTGFAFEPDLSNLIYAALSFTTMPFSQGSMFGRSSFTLKTSLYFKADKAGPTSELATTDTRNNPASAFLGFAADATWAWRVVSDVSLVFAAGVFKPGTAWTDRTLESLIQTTVVFAF
;
A
#
# COMPACT_ATOMS: atom_id res chain seq x y z
N GLU A 1 -7.65 -0.30 -28.86
CA GLU A 1 -8.81 -0.19 -27.97
C GLU A 1 -8.33 -0.24 -26.52
N ILE A 2 -8.84 0.68 -25.66
CA ILE A 2 -8.53 0.71 -24.21
C ILE A 2 -9.76 0.23 -23.45
N SER A 3 -9.57 -0.70 -22.51
CA SER A 3 -10.62 -1.20 -21.62
C SER A 3 -10.04 -1.54 -20.26
N ALA A 4 -9.79 -0.52 -19.47
CA ALA A 4 -9.19 -0.61 -18.15
C ALA A 4 -10.16 -0.13 -17.07
N TRP A 5 -10.10 -0.73 -15.88
CA TRP A 5 -10.92 -0.33 -14.74
C TRP A 5 -10.18 -0.60 -13.41
N ALA A 6 -10.59 0.13 -12.39
CA ALA A 6 -10.19 -0.14 -11.02
C ALA A 6 -11.38 -0.02 -10.08
N LEU A 7 -11.31 -0.75 -8.98
CA LEU A 7 -12.28 -0.73 -7.89
C LEU A 7 -11.54 -0.62 -6.57
N THR A 8 -12.03 0.22 -5.68
CA THR A 8 -11.54 0.32 -4.30
C THR A 8 -12.69 0.12 -3.33
N PHE A 9 -12.40 -0.53 -2.22
CA PHE A 9 -13.35 -0.76 -1.13
C PHE A 9 -12.65 -0.46 0.19
N ARG A 10 -13.35 0.29 1.07
CA ARG A 10 -12.93 0.51 2.44
C ARG A 10 -14.10 0.37 3.39
N MET A 11 -13.90 -0.38 4.47
CA MET A 11 -14.86 -0.52 5.56
C MET A 11 -14.13 -0.31 6.88
N GLN A 12 -14.71 0.49 7.75
CA GLN A 12 -14.14 0.79 9.06
C GLN A 12 -15.17 0.51 10.16
N PHE A 13 -14.71 -0.13 11.22
CA PHE A 13 -15.47 -0.40 12.44
C PHE A 13 -14.81 0.33 13.59
N ALA A 14 -15.50 1.29 14.17
CA ALA A 14 -15.07 1.98 15.38
C ALA A 14 -15.74 1.34 16.59
N LEU A 15 -14.96 1.04 17.62
CA LEU A 15 -15.47 0.62 18.92
C LEU A 15 -15.78 1.87 19.76
N LEU A 16 -16.87 1.80 20.52
CA LEU A 16 -17.24 2.88 21.45
C LEU A 16 -16.52 2.70 22.80
N ASP A 17 -15.18 2.60 22.74
CA ASP A 17 -14.32 2.48 23.91
C ASP A 17 -13.56 3.80 24.19
N GLN A 18 -12.95 3.90 25.38
CA GLN A 18 -12.19 5.08 25.79
C GLN A 18 -10.89 5.26 24.99
N SER A 19 -10.44 4.23 24.31
CA SER A 19 -9.21 4.21 23.51
C SER A 19 -9.46 4.52 22.04
N GLU A 20 -10.68 4.87 21.66
CA GLU A 20 -11.06 5.17 20.26
C GLU A 20 -10.57 4.09 19.29
N THR A 21 -10.73 2.83 19.69
CA THR A 21 -10.24 1.69 18.91
C THR A 21 -11.03 1.52 17.63
N ALA A 22 -10.33 1.34 16.52
CA ALA A 22 -10.91 1.10 15.21
C ALA A 22 -10.20 0.00 14.44
N PHE A 23 -10.97 -0.77 13.68
CA PHE A 23 -10.48 -1.72 12.69
C PHE A 23 -10.91 -1.26 11.31
N ALA A 24 -10.06 -1.43 10.31
CA ALA A 24 -10.45 -1.20 8.93
C ALA A 24 -10.00 -2.34 8.03
N ILE A 25 -10.81 -2.57 7.00
CA ILE A 25 -10.53 -3.46 5.88
C ILE A 25 -10.43 -2.57 4.66
N ASP A 26 -9.30 -2.62 3.97
CA ASP A 26 -9.08 -1.94 2.70
C ASP A 26 -8.86 -2.99 1.62
N ALA A 27 -9.45 -2.81 0.45
CA ALA A 27 -9.20 -3.65 -0.71
C ALA A 27 -9.22 -2.78 -1.97
N ALA A 28 -8.38 -3.14 -2.93
CA ALA A 28 -8.34 -2.49 -4.23
C ALA A 28 -8.02 -3.52 -5.31
N MET A 29 -8.53 -3.30 -6.50
CA MET A 29 -8.22 -4.07 -7.69
C MET A 29 -8.11 -3.11 -8.87
N ALA A 30 -7.05 -3.27 -9.66
CA ALA A 30 -6.85 -2.57 -10.93
C ALA A 30 -6.42 -3.56 -11.99
N THR A 31 -6.99 -3.43 -13.17
CA THR A 31 -6.67 -4.32 -14.29
C THR A 31 -5.24 -4.13 -14.78
N GLY A 32 -4.64 -5.21 -15.26
CA GLY A 32 -3.35 -5.28 -15.94
C GLY A 32 -3.49 -5.63 -17.40
N SER A 33 -2.38 -5.64 -18.14
CA SER A 33 -2.30 -6.07 -19.53
C SER A 33 -1.00 -6.82 -19.78
N ASP A 34 -1.09 -7.99 -20.38
CA ASP A 34 0.05 -8.77 -20.87
C ASP A 34 0.68 -8.19 -22.14
N ASN A 35 -0.04 -7.28 -22.84
CA ASN A 35 0.46 -6.55 -24.01
C ASN A 35 1.39 -5.37 -23.65
N ARG A 36 1.93 -5.36 -22.43
CA ARG A 36 2.80 -4.29 -21.95
C ARG A 36 4.05 -4.84 -21.29
N TYR A 37 5.17 -4.17 -21.52
CA TYR A 37 6.42 -4.44 -20.80
C TYR A 37 6.67 -3.45 -19.66
N GLU A 38 6.00 -2.28 -19.66
CA GLU A 38 6.04 -1.30 -18.59
C GLU A 38 4.64 -0.82 -18.22
N HIS A 39 4.46 -0.36 -16.98
CA HIS A 39 3.18 0.20 -16.51
C HIS A 39 2.89 1.61 -17.04
N THR A 40 3.83 2.24 -17.74
CA THR A 40 3.70 3.61 -18.30
C THR A 40 2.94 3.61 -19.63
N PRO A 41 2.34 4.75 -20.04
CA PRO A 41 1.64 4.86 -21.32
C PRO A 41 2.47 4.49 -22.55
N GLY A 42 3.80 4.64 -22.48
CA GLY A 42 4.72 4.25 -23.57
C GLY A 42 5.07 2.78 -23.62
N GLY A 43 4.69 1.98 -22.62
CA GLY A 43 5.09 0.58 -22.47
C GLY A 43 4.25 -0.45 -23.23
N LEU A 44 3.47 -0.07 -24.24
CA LEU A 44 2.67 -0.99 -25.04
C LEU A 44 3.57 -1.83 -25.97
N ASP A 45 3.42 -3.15 -25.90
CA ASP A 45 4.14 -4.11 -26.73
C ASP A 45 3.23 -4.67 -27.82
N GLY A 46 3.09 -3.93 -28.92
CA GLY A 46 2.37 -4.39 -30.10
C GLY A 46 0.97 -3.83 -30.29
N GLU A 47 0.24 -4.41 -31.26
CA GLU A 47 -1.13 -4.04 -31.60
C GLU A 47 -2.12 -4.90 -30.80
N GLY A 48 -3.12 -4.27 -30.19
CA GLY A 48 -4.14 -5.01 -29.48
C GLY A 48 -5.01 -4.16 -28.56
N ARG A 49 -5.70 -4.86 -27.65
CA ARG A 49 -6.51 -4.24 -26.60
C ARG A 49 -5.65 -4.02 -25.37
N ASP A 50 -5.56 -2.76 -24.96
CA ASP A 50 -4.90 -2.40 -23.72
C ASP A 50 -5.90 -2.44 -22.55
N THR A 51 -5.60 -3.24 -21.56
CA THR A 51 -6.40 -3.39 -20.33
C THR A 51 -5.69 -2.86 -19.10
N GLN A 52 -4.51 -2.23 -19.25
CA GLN A 52 -3.76 -1.66 -18.15
C GLN A 52 -4.47 -0.42 -17.58
N PHE A 53 -4.79 -0.46 -16.30
CA PHE A 53 -5.27 0.71 -15.57
C PHE A 53 -4.09 1.58 -15.14
N TYR A 54 -4.24 2.90 -15.30
CA TYR A 54 -3.29 3.91 -14.81
C TYR A 54 -3.94 4.73 -13.73
N SER A 55 -3.34 4.72 -12.55
CA SER A 55 -3.80 5.58 -11.45
C SER A 55 -3.48 7.04 -11.74
N PHE A 56 -4.49 7.90 -11.65
CA PHE A 56 -4.31 9.35 -11.61
C PHE A 56 -4.30 9.78 -10.13
N GLY A 57 -3.11 9.92 -9.55
CA GLY A 57 -2.89 10.25 -8.16
C GLY A 57 -2.40 9.05 -7.34
N THR A 58 -2.13 9.28 -6.06
CA THR A 58 -1.63 8.27 -5.13
C THR A 58 -2.77 7.56 -4.41
N TYR A 59 -2.75 6.23 -4.44
CA TYR A 59 -3.56 5.38 -3.58
C TYR A 59 -2.62 4.70 -2.59
N SER A 60 -2.64 5.15 -1.32
CA SER A 60 -1.71 4.63 -0.31
C SER A 60 -2.04 3.18 0.06
N THR A 61 -1.25 2.26 -0.43
CA THR A 61 -1.37 0.83 -0.18
C THR A 61 -0.60 0.38 1.06
N GLY A 62 0.50 1.04 1.41
CA GLY A 62 1.34 0.72 2.56
C GLY A 62 2.37 1.79 2.84
N PHE A 63 3.33 1.49 3.73
CA PHE A 63 4.45 2.35 4.04
C PHE A 63 5.78 1.74 3.54
N ALA A 64 6.04 0.47 3.85
CA ALA A 64 7.24 -0.22 3.39
C ALA A 64 7.17 -0.65 1.92
N PHE A 65 5.96 -0.84 1.39
CA PHE A 65 5.71 -1.14 -0.02
C PHE A 65 4.44 -0.41 -0.47
N GLU A 66 4.59 0.51 -1.40
CA GLU A 66 3.52 1.41 -1.85
C GLU A 66 3.41 1.42 -3.38
N PRO A 67 3.01 0.30 -4.01
CA PRO A 67 2.83 0.25 -5.46
C PRO A 67 1.63 1.09 -5.89
N ASP A 68 1.73 1.68 -7.09
CA ASP A 68 0.62 2.34 -7.75
C ASP A 68 -0.52 1.37 -8.03
N LEU A 69 -1.75 1.89 -8.09
CA LEU A 69 -2.93 1.10 -8.45
C LEU A 69 -2.92 0.83 -9.97
N SER A 70 -2.10 -0.14 -10.38
CA SER A 70 -1.89 -0.57 -11.76
C SER A 70 -1.50 -2.04 -11.77
N ASN A 71 -2.29 -2.90 -12.43
CA ASN A 71 -2.11 -4.35 -12.39
C ASN A 71 -1.98 -4.91 -10.97
N LEU A 72 -2.84 -4.45 -10.07
CA LEU A 72 -2.73 -4.71 -8.65
C LEU A 72 -4.04 -5.25 -8.08
N ILE A 73 -3.95 -6.30 -7.27
CA ILE A 73 -4.95 -6.71 -6.29
C ILE A 73 -4.33 -6.54 -4.92
N TYR A 74 -4.99 -5.77 -4.08
CA TYR A 74 -4.54 -5.37 -2.76
C TYR A 74 -5.61 -5.65 -1.73
N ALA A 75 -5.21 -6.17 -0.58
CA ALA A 75 -6.06 -6.32 0.59
C ALA A 75 -5.27 -6.00 1.87
N ALA A 76 -5.86 -5.25 2.78
CA ALA A 76 -5.23 -4.91 4.05
C ALA A 76 -6.21 -4.93 5.22
N LEU A 77 -5.66 -5.21 6.38
CA LEU A 77 -6.31 -5.05 7.68
C LEU A 77 -5.52 -4.03 8.48
N SER A 78 -6.21 -3.09 9.10
CA SER A 78 -5.60 -2.12 10.01
C SER A 78 -6.33 -2.08 11.35
N PHE A 79 -5.54 -1.84 12.38
CA PHE A 79 -5.97 -1.62 13.75
C PHE A 79 -5.42 -0.28 14.22
N THR A 80 -6.27 0.60 14.73
CA THR A 80 -5.88 1.90 15.28
C THR A 80 -6.42 2.04 16.68
N THR A 81 -5.62 2.59 17.60
CA THR A 81 -6.05 2.86 18.99
C THR A 81 -5.33 4.08 19.56
N MET A 82 -5.94 4.72 20.54
CA MET A 82 -5.36 5.77 21.39
C MET A 82 -5.22 5.24 22.82
N PRO A 83 -4.13 4.49 23.14
CA PRO A 83 -4.05 3.69 24.35
C PRO A 83 -3.84 4.51 25.64
N PHE A 84 -3.58 5.81 25.53
CA PHE A 84 -3.27 6.66 26.69
C PHE A 84 -4.44 7.56 27.05
N SER A 85 -4.68 7.75 28.35
CA SER A 85 -5.73 8.68 28.83
C SER A 85 -5.47 10.11 28.35
N GLN A 86 -6.54 10.85 28.02
CA GLN A 86 -6.44 12.22 27.47
C GLN A 86 -5.71 13.23 28.39
N GLY A 87 -5.65 12.96 29.70
CA GLY A 87 -4.91 13.79 30.66
C GLY A 87 -3.41 13.50 30.73
N SER A 88 -2.91 12.47 30.08
CA SER A 88 -1.49 12.12 30.07
C SER A 88 -0.71 12.91 29.02
N MET A 89 0.61 13.00 29.16
CA MET A 89 1.51 13.59 28.16
C MET A 89 1.34 12.96 26.78
N PHE A 90 1.04 11.66 26.71
CA PHE A 90 0.81 10.91 25.48
C PHE A 90 -0.68 10.77 25.12
N GLY A 91 -1.60 11.43 25.84
CA GLY A 91 -3.04 11.29 25.61
C GLY A 91 -3.54 11.77 24.24
N ARG A 92 -2.67 12.46 23.48
CA ARG A 92 -2.93 12.87 22.11
C ARG A 92 -2.10 12.05 21.10
N SER A 93 -1.86 10.79 21.41
CA SER A 93 -1.15 9.90 20.49
C SER A 93 -2.04 8.76 20.02
N SER A 94 -1.87 8.37 18.78
CA SER A 94 -2.51 7.21 18.16
C SER A 94 -1.46 6.21 17.71
N PHE A 95 -1.81 4.94 17.81
CA PHE A 95 -1.01 3.84 17.31
C PHE A 95 -1.79 3.06 16.26
N THR A 96 -1.20 2.84 15.09
CA THR A 96 -1.80 2.10 13.99
C THR A 96 -0.89 0.95 13.58
N LEU A 97 -1.47 -0.24 13.47
CA LEU A 97 -0.87 -1.41 12.83
C LEU A 97 -1.63 -1.71 11.54
N LYS A 98 -0.93 -2.01 10.47
CA LYS A 98 -1.50 -2.39 9.19
C LYS A 98 -0.76 -3.60 8.63
N THR A 99 -1.50 -4.56 8.12
CA THR A 99 -0.94 -5.71 7.38
C THR A 99 -1.58 -5.76 6.01
N SER A 100 -0.77 -6.03 4.99
CA SER A 100 -1.19 -5.92 3.59
C SER A 100 -0.70 -7.11 2.77
N LEU A 101 -1.55 -7.54 1.82
CA LEU A 101 -1.26 -8.56 0.83
C LEU A 101 -1.37 -7.96 -0.56
N TYR A 102 -0.45 -8.32 -1.45
CA TYR A 102 -0.34 -7.77 -2.80
C TYR A 102 -0.23 -8.87 -3.84
N PHE A 103 -1.01 -8.75 -4.90
CA PHE A 103 -0.98 -9.67 -6.03
C PHE A 103 -1.07 -8.89 -7.34
N LYS A 104 -0.52 -9.42 -8.42
CA LYS A 104 -0.80 -8.94 -9.78
C LYS A 104 -2.22 -9.37 -10.19
N ALA A 105 -2.95 -8.51 -10.86
CA ALA A 105 -4.23 -8.85 -11.49
C ALA A 105 -4.00 -9.71 -12.75
N ASP A 106 -3.00 -9.33 -13.54
CA ASP A 106 -2.45 -10.15 -14.63
C ASP A 106 -1.00 -10.51 -14.28
N LYS A 107 -0.70 -11.80 -14.15
CA LYS A 107 0.63 -12.28 -13.76
C LYS A 107 1.72 -11.97 -14.80
N ALA A 108 1.36 -11.91 -16.08
CA ALA A 108 2.28 -11.63 -17.18
C ALA A 108 2.51 -10.12 -17.35
N GLY A 109 1.52 -9.28 -16.97
CA GLY A 109 1.61 -7.83 -17.08
C GLY A 109 2.57 -7.17 -16.09
N PRO A 110 3.04 -5.93 -16.38
CA PRO A 110 3.88 -5.16 -15.49
C PRO A 110 3.07 -4.55 -14.34
N THR A 111 3.76 -4.24 -13.24
CA THR A 111 3.28 -3.36 -12.16
C THR A 111 4.16 -2.12 -12.09
N SER A 112 3.82 -1.14 -11.24
CA SER A 112 4.68 0.03 -11.00
C SER A 112 6.09 -0.33 -10.55
N GLU A 113 6.23 -1.46 -9.84
CA GLU A 113 7.49 -1.90 -9.24
C GLU A 113 8.24 -2.94 -10.07
N LEU A 114 7.55 -3.61 -11.02
CA LEU A 114 8.10 -4.70 -11.82
C LEU A 114 7.68 -4.58 -13.28
N ALA A 115 8.58 -4.12 -14.14
CA ALA A 115 8.45 -4.25 -15.58
C ALA A 115 8.55 -5.74 -16.01
N THR A 116 7.95 -6.11 -17.13
CA THR A 116 8.06 -7.50 -17.63
C THR A 116 9.49 -7.85 -18.05
N THR A 117 10.27 -6.84 -18.44
CA THR A 117 11.70 -6.95 -18.81
C THR A 117 12.64 -6.94 -17.62
N ASP A 118 12.14 -6.63 -16.40
CA ASP A 118 12.97 -6.63 -15.19
C ASP A 118 13.42 -8.05 -14.84
N THR A 119 14.72 -8.23 -14.65
CA THR A 119 15.31 -9.53 -14.25
C THR A 119 14.83 -10.02 -12.89
N ARG A 120 14.28 -9.11 -12.07
CA ARG A 120 13.65 -9.44 -10.78
C ARG A 120 12.24 -10.00 -10.93
N ASN A 121 11.62 -9.87 -12.11
CA ASN A 121 10.25 -10.29 -12.36
C ASN A 121 10.17 -11.81 -12.66
N ASN A 122 9.26 -12.49 -11.98
CA ASN A 122 8.86 -13.85 -12.28
C ASN A 122 7.43 -13.84 -12.87
N PRO A 123 7.27 -13.89 -14.21
CA PRO A 123 5.96 -13.79 -14.87
C PRO A 123 5.07 -15.02 -14.64
N ALA A 124 5.59 -16.10 -14.07
CA ALA A 124 4.79 -17.28 -13.72
C ALA A 124 3.97 -17.10 -12.44
N SER A 125 4.22 -16.05 -11.65
CA SER A 125 3.58 -15.84 -10.35
C SER A 125 2.90 -14.48 -10.25
N ALA A 126 1.73 -14.47 -9.60
CA ALA A 126 0.98 -13.26 -9.28
C ALA A 126 1.28 -12.71 -7.89
N PHE A 127 1.82 -13.49 -6.95
CA PHE A 127 2.00 -13.06 -5.56
C PHE A 127 3.17 -12.09 -5.41
N LEU A 128 2.87 -10.80 -5.26
CA LEU A 128 3.86 -9.73 -5.07
C LEU A 128 4.46 -9.73 -3.68
N GLY A 129 3.67 -10.02 -2.63
CA GLY A 129 4.22 -10.08 -1.29
C GLY A 129 3.27 -9.70 -0.18
N PHE A 130 3.86 -9.56 1.00
CA PHE A 130 3.21 -9.19 2.24
C PHE A 130 3.96 -8.03 2.89
N ALA A 131 3.22 -7.03 3.41
CA ALA A 131 3.78 -5.95 4.21
C ALA A 131 3.14 -5.89 5.60
N ALA A 132 3.91 -5.40 6.56
CA ALA A 132 3.42 -5.05 7.90
C ALA A 132 4.00 -3.69 8.29
N ASP A 133 3.13 -2.75 8.62
CA ASP A 133 3.46 -1.37 8.94
C ASP A 133 2.95 -1.01 10.33
N ALA A 134 3.73 -0.23 11.07
CA ALA A 134 3.38 0.33 12.37
C ALA A 134 3.61 1.84 12.34
N THR A 135 2.64 2.61 12.81
CA THR A 135 2.73 4.06 12.90
C THR A 135 2.33 4.52 14.30
N TRP A 136 3.15 5.37 14.89
CA TRP A 136 2.82 6.10 16.10
C TRP A 136 2.81 7.60 15.80
N ALA A 137 1.63 8.21 15.86
CA ALA A 137 1.44 9.65 15.69
C ALA A 137 1.17 10.28 17.07
N TRP A 138 1.94 11.31 17.42
CA TRP A 138 1.83 12.00 18.70
C TRP A 138 1.78 13.51 18.49
N ARG A 139 0.67 14.13 18.90
CA ARG A 139 0.54 15.58 18.95
C ARG A 139 1.12 16.10 20.28
N VAL A 140 2.37 16.57 20.23
CA VAL A 140 3.11 17.06 21.41
C VAL A 140 2.47 18.30 22.00
N VAL A 141 2.15 19.27 21.12
CA VAL A 141 1.40 20.50 21.43
C VAL A 141 0.43 20.77 20.28
N SER A 142 -0.38 21.85 20.37
CA SER A 142 -1.38 22.19 19.32
C SER A 142 -0.78 22.26 17.93
N ASP A 143 0.44 22.76 17.83
CA ASP A 143 1.07 23.15 16.56
C ASP A 143 2.23 22.24 16.16
N VAL A 144 2.55 21.20 16.98
CA VAL A 144 3.64 20.26 16.71
C VAL A 144 3.16 18.82 16.84
N SER A 145 3.34 18.05 15.76
CA SER A 145 3.08 16.62 15.73
C SER A 145 4.34 15.86 15.33
N LEU A 146 4.58 14.73 15.98
CA LEU A 146 5.62 13.76 15.65
C LEU A 146 4.95 12.49 15.11
N VAL A 147 5.49 11.94 14.02
CA VAL A 147 5.04 10.67 13.46
C VAL A 147 6.25 9.76 13.30
N PHE A 148 6.20 8.61 13.93
CA PHE A 148 7.17 7.54 13.77
C PHE A 148 6.49 6.42 12.98
N ALA A 149 7.07 6.04 11.86
CA ALA A 149 6.60 4.95 11.03
C ALA A 149 7.71 3.92 10.83
N ALA A 150 7.35 2.66 10.92
CA ALA A 150 8.23 1.53 10.61
C ALA A 150 7.43 0.51 9.81
N GLY A 151 8.06 -0.08 8.81
CA GLY A 151 7.42 -1.10 8.00
C GLY A 151 8.41 -2.12 7.48
N VAL A 152 7.90 -3.29 7.19
CA VAL A 152 8.63 -4.39 6.56
C VAL A 152 7.83 -4.92 5.38
N PHE A 153 8.54 -5.23 4.30
CA PHE A 153 7.98 -5.89 3.13
C PHE A 153 8.72 -7.19 2.86
N LYS A 154 7.98 -8.28 2.74
CA LYS A 154 8.49 -9.57 2.31
C LYS A 154 8.06 -9.83 0.88
N PRO A 155 8.97 -9.72 -0.11
CA PRO A 155 8.66 -10.02 -1.50
C PRO A 155 8.16 -11.46 -1.67
N GLY A 156 7.13 -11.61 -2.49
CA GLY A 156 6.49 -12.88 -2.81
C GLY A 156 7.14 -13.61 -3.98
N THR A 157 6.41 -14.54 -4.57
CA THR A 157 6.91 -15.41 -5.65
C THR A 157 6.95 -14.71 -7.01
N ALA A 158 6.35 -13.52 -7.15
CA ALA A 158 6.50 -12.69 -8.35
C ALA A 158 7.89 -12.05 -8.48
N TRP A 159 8.70 -12.08 -7.40
CA TRP A 159 10.06 -11.60 -7.37
C TRP A 159 11.06 -12.76 -7.41
N THR A 160 12.17 -12.58 -8.13
CA THR A 160 13.29 -13.53 -8.11
C THR A 160 14.13 -13.35 -6.84
N ASP A 161 14.35 -12.11 -6.41
CA ASP A 161 14.93 -11.79 -5.10
C ASP A 161 13.80 -11.62 -4.07
N ARG A 162 13.93 -12.31 -2.94
CA ARG A 162 12.96 -12.30 -1.85
C ARG A 162 13.57 -11.83 -0.53
N THR A 163 14.58 -10.99 -0.61
CA THR A 163 15.18 -10.37 0.57
C THR A 163 14.15 -9.51 1.29
N LEU A 164 14.09 -9.59 2.61
CA LEU A 164 13.22 -8.77 3.44
C LEU A 164 13.67 -7.31 3.35
N GLU A 165 12.76 -6.41 3.01
CA GLU A 165 12.98 -4.98 3.00
C GLU A 165 12.36 -4.34 4.24
N SER A 166 13.00 -3.29 4.76
CA SER A 166 12.49 -2.54 5.92
C SER A 166 12.71 -1.06 5.74
N LEU A 167 11.76 -0.27 6.24
CA LEU A 167 11.79 1.19 6.19
C LEU A 167 11.43 1.74 7.58
N ILE A 168 12.18 2.75 8.05
CA ILE A 168 11.89 3.51 9.27
C ILE A 168 11.94 4.99 8.92
N GLN A 169 10.92 5.73 9.34
CA GLN A 169 10.80 7.16 9.10
C GLN A 169 10.34 7.89 10.35
N THR A 170 10.88 9.10 10.54
CA THR A 170 10.40 10.05 11.54
C THR A 170 10.01 11.35 10.83
N THR A 171 8.80 11.83 11.07
CA THR A 171 8.29 13.07 10.50
C THR A 171 7.91 14.03 11.61
N VAL A 172 8.33 15.30 11.49
CA VAL A 172 7.90 16.39 12.36
C VAL A 172 7.02 17.34 11.55
N VAL A 173 5.82 17.60 12.02
CA VAL A 173 4.87 18.50 11.35
C VAL A 173 4.65 19.71 12.24
N PHE A 174 4.85 20.91 11.67
CA PHE A 174 4.54 22.20 12.29
C PHE A 174 3.33 22.81 11.60
N ALA A 175 2.31 23.23 12.36
CA ALA A 175 1.17 24.01 11.88
C ALA A 175 1.31 25.47 12.37
N PHE A 176 1.14 26.44 11.47
CA PHE A 176 1.22 27.86 11.80
C PHE A 176 -0.14 28.53 11.59
#